data_393bf6dd6c3a5f720c43132bc083fbef
#
_entry.id   393bf6dd6c3a5f720c43132bc083fbef
#
_cell.length_a   1.000
_cell.length_b   1.000
_cell.length_c   1.000
_cell.angle_alpha   90.00
_cell.angle_beta   90.00
_cell.angle_gamma   90.00
#
_symmetry.space_group_name_H-M   'P 1'
#
loop_
_entity.id
_entity.type
_entity.pdbx_description
1 polymer ?
#
loop_
_entity_poly.entity_id
_entity_poly.type
_entity_poly.pdbx_seq_one_letter_code
_entity_poly.pdbx_strand_id
1 'polypeptide(L)'
;MKKLTVLFTIVLCAFIMTSCNKKKKDLSGNPFFTEYTTPFGVPPFDKIDTTHYIPAFEEGMIQHNLEIDSIINSKEEPTFENTILKYDKSGRLLTKVGNVFFNLLSALTNDRMQDIAMEISPKLSEHRDAIMMNEKLFARIKAIYDKRNESKLDSQQIRVVEKYYKDFVRNGANLSKDKQDSLKSVNSKLSKLELQFGQNLLAETKDFKLIVDKKEDLEGLPQASIDAAAEAAKEAGKEGKWLFTLDKPSLIPFLQYAKNRELREKI
;
A
#
# COMPACT_ATOMS: atom_id res chain seq x y z
N MET A 1 -10.02 49.31 40.51
CA MET A 1 -9.78 49.01 39.10
C MET A 1 -8.55 48.11 38.89
N LYS A 2 -7.37 48.36 39.47
CA LYS A 2 -6.16 47.54 39.29
C LYS A 2 -6.30 46.04 39.72
N LYS A 3 -7.08 45.74 40.78
CA LYS A 3 -7.31 44.34 41.22
C LYS A 3 -8.23 43.52 40.29
N LEU A 4 -9.14 44.17 39.58
CA LEU A 4 -10.08 43.52 38.66
C LEU A 4 -9.37 43.15 37.34
N THR A 5 -8.43 44.01 36.90
CA THR A 5 -7.63 43.75 35.67
C THR A 5 -6.67 42.58 35.85
N VAL A 6 -6.05 42.42 37.02
CA VAL A 6 -5.15 41.29 37.33
C VAL A 6 -5.95 39.96 37.38
N LEU A 7 -7.17 39.94 37.91
CA LEU A 7 -8.00 38.74 37.94
C LEU A 7 -8.43 38.31 36.53
N PHE A 8 -8.73 39.26 35.65
CA PHE A 8 -9.11 38.98 34.26
C PHE A 8 -7.94 38.43 33.42
N THR A 9 -6.71 38.91 33.69
CA THR A 9 -5.50 38.46 33.02
C THR A 9 -5.12 37.04 33.47
N ILE A 10 -5.31 36.67 34.74
CA ILE A 10 -5.05 35.31 35.24
C ILE A 10 -6.07 34.30 34.69
N VAL A 11 -7.34 34.69 34.56
CA VAL A 11 -8.39 33.82 33.97
C VAL A 11 -8.16 33.62 32.48
N LEU A 12 -7.67 34.65 31.75
CA LEU A 12 -7.35 34.51 30.31
C LEU A 12 -6.11 33.62 30.06
N CYS A 13 -5.10 33.69 30.93
CA CYS A 13 -3.93 32.78 30.86
C CYS A 13 -4.29 31.34 31.24
N ALA A 14 -5.27 31.11 32.13
CA ALA A 14 -5.70 29.73 32.45
C ALA A 14 -6.50 29.07 31.32
N PHE A 15 -7.19 29.87 30.47
CA PHE A 15 -7.92 29.34 29.30
C PHE A 15 -7.00 28.96 28.12
N ILE A 16 -5.78 29.50 28.05
CA ILE A 16 -4.82 29.17 26.98
C ILE A 16 -4.09 27.87 27.27
N MET A 17 -4.07 27.37 28.51
CA MET A 17 -3.39 26.14 28.88
C MET A 17 -4.23 24.87 28.70
N THR A 18 -5.50 24.97 28.31
CA THR A 18 -6.38 23.82 28.10
C THR A 18 -6.48 23.38 26.66
N SER A 19 -5.71 23.99 25.71
CA SER A 19 -5.69 23.60 24.31
C SER A 19 -4.46 22.79 24.00
N CYS A 20 -4.65 21.53 23.65
CA CYS A 20 -3.70 20.54 23.13
C CYS A 20 -3.17 19.49 24.11
N ASN A 21 -4.06 18.83 24.86
CA ASN A 21 -3.78 17.46 25.25
C ASN A 21 -4.41 16.49 24.23
N LYS A 22 -3.89 16.45 23.01
CA LYS A 22 -4.01 15.22 22.20
C LYS A 22 -3.31 14.15 23.03
N LYS A 23 -4.06 13.25 23.67
CA LYS A 23 -3.48 12.05 24.30
C LYS A 23 -2.52 11.47 23.29
N LYS A 24 -1.21 11.47 23.59
CA LYS A 24 -0.24 10.71 22.80
C LYS A 24 -0.79 9.30 22.76
N LYS A 25 -1.08 8.80 21.55
CA LYS A 25 -1.52 7.43 21.34
C LYS A 25 -0.44 6.56 21.95
N ASP A 26 -0.79 5.70 22.90
CA ASP A 26 0.19 4.75 23.45
C ASP A 26 0.51 3.75 22.33
N LEU A 27 1.70 3.89 21.79
CA LEU A 27 2.23 3.04 20.73
C LEU A 27 3.17 1.96 21.31
N SER A 28 3.32 1.92 22.65
CA SER A 28 4.13 0.92 23.30
C SER A 28 3.58 -0.48 23.07
N GLY A 29 4.44 -1.42 22.74
CA GLY A 29 4.04 -2.80 22.46
C GLY A 29 3.72 -3.11 20.99
N ASN A 30 3.59 -2.12 20.11
CA ASN A 30 3.41 -2.41 18.69
C ASN A 30 4.76 -2.79 18.04
N PRO A 31 4.90 -4.01 17.48
CA PRO A 31 6.16 -4.53 16.96
C PRO A 31 6.77 -3.69 15.84
N PHE A 32 5.97 -2.89 15.12
CA PHE A 32 6.48 -2.04 14.04
C PHE A 32 7.37 -0.90 14.51
N PHE A 33 7.30 -0.48 15.78
CA PHE A 33 8.08 0.64 16.32
C PHE A 33 9.42 0.22 16.91
N THR A 34 9.74 -1.06 16.89
CA THR A 34 11.02 -1.61 17.36
C THR A 34 11.81 -2.22 16.21
N GLU A 35 13.14 -2.32 16.39
CA GLU A 35 13.94 -3.13 15.47
C GLU A 35 13.60 -4.61 15.64
N TYR A 36 13.62 -5.34 14.53
CA TYR A 36 13.40 -6.78 14.57
C TYR A 36 14.67 -7.49 15.01
N THR A 37 14.59 -8.22 16.12
CA THR A 37 15.69 -9.01 16.70
C THR A 37 15.63 -10.48 16.28
N THR A 38 14.72 -10.84 15.40
CA THR A 38 14.56 -12.15 14.79
C THR A 38 15.74 -12.49 13.88
N PRO A 39 16.04 -13.76 13.62
CA PRO A 39 17.04 -14.16 12.65
C PRO A 39 16.81 -13.46 11.29
N PHE A 40 17.88 -12.92 10.70
CA PHE A 40 17.87 -12.17 9.44
C PHE A 40 16.97 -10.93 9.41
N GLY A 41 16.49 -10.43 10.55
CA GLY A 41 15.60 -9.27 10.61
C GLY A 41 14.21 -9.52 10.03
N VAL A 42 13.77 -10.78 10.01
CA VAL A 42 12.41 -11.15 9.55
C VAL A 42 11.37 -10.51 10.47
N PRO A 43 10.24 -10.00 9.98
CA PRO A 43 9.17 -9.50 10.84
C PRO A 43 8.71 -10.56 11.85
N PRO A 44 8.52 -10.20 13.13
CA PRO A 44 8.05 -11.15 14.15
C PRO A 44 6.55 -11.43 13.96
N PHE A 45 6.21 -12.25 12.96
CA PHE A 45 4.82 -12.54 12.56
C PHE A 45 3.98 -13.13 13.68
N ASP A 46 4.60 -13.82 14.64
CA ASP A 46 3.97 -14.35 15.86
C ASP A 46 3.50 -13.26 16.83
N LYS A 47 4.00 -12.02 16.69
CA LYS A 47 3.70 -10.87 17.54
C LYS A 47 2.89 -9.79 16.80
N ILE A 48 2.74 -9.91 15.48
CA ILE A 48 2.00 -8.95 14.67
C ILE A 48 0.58 -9.46 14.48
N ASP A 49 -0.39 -8.63 14.86
CA ASP A 49 -1.81 -8.86 14.61
C ASP A 49 -2.48 -7.67 13.90
N THR A 50 -3.76 -7.83 13.56
CA THR A 50 -4.50 -6.84 12.78
C THR A 50 -4.68 -5.49 13.49
N THR A 51 -4.55 -5.43 14.80
CA THR A 51 -4.71 -4.17 15.58
C THR A 51 -3.50 -3.26 15.46
N HIS A 52 -2.35 -3.81 15.06
CA HIS A 52 -1.09 -3.08 14.95
C HIS A 52 -0.97 -2.23 13.67
N TYR A 53 -1.69 -2.57 12.59
CA TYR A 53 -1.48 -1.96 11.28
C TYR A 53 -1.91 -0.49 11.20
N ILE A 54 -3.17 -0.18 11.53
CA ILE A 54 -3.68 1.20 11.41
C ILE A 54 -2.83 2.19 12.23
N PRO A 55 -2.54 1.93 13.53
CA PRO A 55 -1.67 2.83 14.30
C PRO A 55 -0.28 2.99 13.70
N ALA A 56 0.30 1.92 13.14
CA ALA A 56 1.62 1.95 12.56
C ALA A 56 1.65 2.68 11.20
N PHE A 57 0.64 2.54 10.37
CA PHE A 57 0.48 3.32 9.14
C PHE A 57 0.32 4.82 9.44
N GLU A 58 -0.55 5.18 10.38
CA GLU A 58 -0.79 6.58 10.76
C GLU A 58 0.49 7.23 11.29
N GLU A 59 1.20 6.57 12.19
CA GLU A 59 2.49 7.06 12.69
C GLU A 59 3.55 7.10 11.60
N GLY A 60 3.60 6.10 10.72
CA GLY A 60 4.50 6.07 9.57
C GLY A 60 4.29 7.25 8.62
N MET A 61 3.05 7.65 8.35
CA MET A 61 2.74 8.84 7.55
C MET A 61 3.15 10.13 8.28
N ILE A 62 2.94 10.22 9.61
CA ILE A 62 3.36 11.38 10.41
C ILE A 62 4.88 11.54 10.35
N GLN A 63 5.63 10.48 10.62
CA GLN A 63 7.09 10.51 10.58
C GLN A 63 7.61 10.87 9.18
N HIS A 64 7.04 10.27 8.13
CA HIS A 64 7.40 10.59 6.76
C HIS A 64 7.18 12.07 6.44
N ASN A 65 6.05 12.65 6.86
CA ASN A 65 5.79 14.08 6.68
C ASN A 65 6.84 14.94 7.37
N LEU A 66 7.24 14.61 8.61
CA LEU A 66 8.29 15.33 9.34
C LEU A 66 9.65 15.24 8.63
N GLU A 67 9.98 14.09 8.06
CA GLU A 67 11.19 13.89 7.26
C GLU A 67 11.17 14.75 5.98
N ILE A 68 10.03 14.78 5.25
CA ILE A 68 9.83 15.64 4.09
C ILE A 68 9.92 17.12 4.50
N ASP A 69 9.29 17.51 5.60
CA ASP A 69 9.34 18.87 6.13
C ASP A 69 10.79 19.31 6.43
N SER A 70 11.63 18.40 6.92
CA SER A 70 13.05 18.66 7.16
C SER A 70 13.83 18.98 5.87
N ILE A 71 13.42 18.39 4.75
CA ILE A 71 14.02 18.64 3.43
C ILE A 71 13.56 19.97 2.88
N ILE A 72 12.23 20.21 2.84
CA ILE A 72 11.66 21.39 2.18
C ILE A 72 11.91 22.70 2.95
N ASN A 73 12.14 22.63 4.25
CA ASN A 73 12.44 23.78 5.11
C ASN A 73 13.95 24.06 5.27
N SER A 74 14.81 23.23 4.67
CA SER A 74 16.25 23.48 4.65
C SER A 74 16.56 24.78 3.92
N LYS A 75 17.37 25.65 4.55
CA LYS A 75 17.85 26.90 3.97
C LYS A 75 19.08 26.71 3.09
N GLU A 76 19.67 25.52 3.11
CA GLU A 76 20.82 25.18 2.30
C GLU A 76 20.42 25.00 0.83
N GLU A 77 21.34 25.33 -0.07
CA GLU A 77 21.18 25.03 -1.50
C GLU A 77 20.93 23.51 -1.69
N PRO A 78 20.04 23.13 -2.62
CA PRO A 78 19.75 21.73 -2.90
C PRO A 78 20.98 20.98 -3.40
N THR A 79 21.33 19.88 -2.70
CA THR A 79 22.38 18.94 -3.12
C THR A 79 21.83 17.52 -3.19
N PHE A 80 22.59 16.62 -3.80
CA PHE A 80 22.23 15.19 -3.82
C PHE A 80 22.03 14.66 -2.39
N GLU A 81 22.93 15.00 -1.47
CA GLU A 81 22.92 14.52 -0.10
C GLU A 81 21.76 15.07 0.72
N ASN A 82 21.54 16.40 0.67
CA ASN A 82 20.54 17.04 1.53
C ASN A 82 19.12 17.01 0.98
N THR A 83 18.93 16.53 -0.26
CA THR A 83 17.62 16.45 -0.91
C THR A 83 17.34 15.05 -1.44
N ILE A 84 18.11 14.54 -2.40
CA ILE A 84 17.84 13.26 -3.06
C ILE A 84 18.02 12.10 -2.08
N LEU A 85 19.18 12.03 -1.42
CA LEU A 85 19.50 10.95 -0.49
C LEU A 85 18.63 10.99 0.78
N LYS A 86 18.27 12.19 1.26
CA LYS A 86 17.32 12.33 2.38
C LYS A 86 15.92 11.86 1.97
N TYR A 87 15.46 12.22 0.77
CA TYR A 87 14.18 11.77 0.25
C TYR A 87 14.16 10.24 0.05
N ASP A 88 15.20 9.67 -0.52
CA ASP A 88 15.35 8.22 -0.72
C ASP A 88 15.29 7.42 0.60
N LYS A 89 15.83 8.00 1.67
CA LYS A 89 15.83 7.41 3.01
C LYS A 89 14.56 7.69 3.83
N SER A 90 13.68 8.55 3.35
CA SER A 90 12.46 8.92 4.08
C SER A 90 11.39 7.84 4.02
N GLY A 91 10.43 7.88 4.93
CA GLY A 91 9.28 6.97 4.97
C GLY A 91 9.62 5.51 5.32
N ARG A 92 10.74 5.26 6.00
CA ARG A 92 11.18 3.87 6.30
C ARG A 92 10.18 3.10 7.16
N LEU A 93 9.59 3.74 8.16
CA LEU A 93 8.55 3.12 8.98
C LEU A 93 7.33 2.76 8.13
N LEU A 94 6.86 3.70 7.31
CA LEU A 94 5.72 3.49 6.43
C LEU A 94 5.98 2.33 5.45
N THR A 95 7.17 2.28 4.85
CA THR A 95 7.61 1.19 3.98
C THR A 95 7.65 -0.15 4.72
N LYS A 96 8.19 -0.16 5.96
CA LYS A 96 8.26 -1.36 6.80
C LYS A 96 6.88 -1.96 7.07
N VAL A 97 5.92 -1.12 7.46
CA VAL A 97 4.53 -1.55 7.70
C VAL A 97 3.86 -2.01 6.42
N GLY A 98 4.00 -1.24 5.33
CA GLY A 98 3.42 -1.55 4.03
C GLY A 98 3.91 -2.88 3.48
N ASN A 99 5.20 -3.15 3.54
CA ASN A 99 5.78 -4.42 3.07
C ASN A 99 5.19 -5.63 3.80
N VAL A 100 4.99 -5.56 5.11
CA VAL A 100 4.38 -6.66 5.86
C VAL A 100 2.89 -6.78 5.53
N PHE A 101 2.16 -5.66 5.61
CA PHE A 101 0.72 -5.66 5.45
C PHE A 101 0.27 -6.13 4.06
N PHE A 102 0.80 -5.52 3.00
CA PHE A 102 0.35 -5.83 1.64
C PHE A 102 0.81 -7.21 1.15
N ASN A 103 1.95 -7.73 1.65
CA ASN A 103 2.34 -9.11 1.37
C ASN A 103 1.35 -10.10 2.02
N LEU A 104 1.00 -9.89 3.29
CA LEU A 104 0.03 -10.77 3.96
C LEU A 104 -1.38 -10.59 3.38
N LEU A 105 -1.78 -9.37 3.01
CA LEU A 105 -3.06 -9.12 2.34
C LEU A 105 -3.22 -9.95 1.05
N SER A 106 -2.14 -10.13 0.29
CA SER A 106 -2.17 -10.89 -0.96
C SER A 106 -2.04 -12.40 -0.80
N ALA A 107 -1.36 -12.87 0.26
CA ALA A 107 -1.01 -14.28 0.44
C ALA A 107 -1.83 -14.97 1.54
N LEU A 108 -2.22 -14.25 2.59
CA LEU A 108 -2.91 -14.79 3.77
C LEU A 108 -3.90 -13.74 4.31
N THR A 109 -4.90 -13.40 3.51
CA THR A 109 -5.90 -12.40 3.86
C THR A 109 -7.03 -12.97 4.72
N ASN A 110 -7.73 -12.08 5.41
CA ASN A 110 -9.00 -12.30 6.07
C ASN A 110 -9.85 -11.02 6.02
N ASP A 111 -11.12 -11.09 6.43
CA ASP A 111 -12.06 -9.98 6.35
C ASP A 111 -11.51 -8.72 7.05
N ARG A 112 -10.90 -8.89 8.25
CA ARG A 112 -10.32 -7.75 8.97
C ARG A 112 -9.16 -7.10 8.22
N MET A 113 -8.31 -7.88 7.55
CA MET A 113 -7.22 -7.35 6.70
C MET A 113 -7.79 -6.57 5.51
N GLN A 114 -8.87 -7.06 4.91
CA GLN A 114 -9.55 -6.37 3.81
C GLN A 114 -10.18 -5.06 4.26
N ASP A 115 -10.84 -5.02 5.44
CA ASP A 115 -11.37 -3.80 6.04
C ASP A 115 -10.27 -2.74 6.27
N ILE A 116 -9.12 -3.17 6.82
CA ILE A 116 -7.95 -2.30 7.03
C ILE A 116 -7.45 -1.77 5.69
N ALA A 117 -7.38 -2.61 4.65
CA ALA A 117 -6.96 -2.18 3.32
C ALA A 117 -7.91 -1.11 2.75
N MET A 118 -9.22 -1.28 2.89
CA MET A 118 -10.22 -0.30 2.46
C MET A 118 -10.11 1.03 3.21
N GLU A 119 -9.75 0.99 4.49
CA GLU A 119 -9.56 2.20 5.28
C GLU A 119 -8.26 2.93 4.96
N ILE A 120 -7.14 2.18 4.82
CA ILE A 120 -5.81 2.78 4.76
C ILE A 120 -5.37 3.17 3.36
N SER A 121 -5.79 2.44 2.30
CA SER A 121 -5.31 2.69 0.94
C SER A 121 -5.65 4.09 0.40
N PRO A 122 -6.85 4.64 0.64
CA PRO A 122 -7.13 6.04 0.28
C PRO A 122 -6.23 7.04 1.02
N LYS A 123 -5.95 6.81 2.31
CA LYS A 123 -5.05 7.66 3.11
C LYS A 123 -3.61 7.60 2.59
N LEU A 124 -3.13 6.42 2.20
CA LEU A 124 -1.82 6.25 1.59
C LEU A 124 -1.72 6.91 0.22
N SER A 125 -2.78 6.84 -0.60
CA SER A 125 -2.87 7.53 -1.88
C SER A 125 -2.80 9.05 -1.70
N GLU A 126 -3.58 9.60 -0.77
CA GLU A 126 -3.56 11.03 -0.43
C GLU A 126 -2.19 11.48 0.09
N HIS A 127 -1.58 10.71 0.99
CA HIS A 127 -0.25 10.96 1.52
C HIS A 127 0.81 10.99 0.40
N ARG A 128 0.77 10.01 -0.51
CA ARG A 128 1.66 9.97 -1.66
C ARG A 128 1.48 11.19 -2.57
N ASP A 129 0.23 11.52 -2.89
CA ASP A 129 -0.09 12.67 -3.74
C ASP A 129 0.38 13.98 -3.10
N ALA A 130 0.23 14.13 -1.78
CA ALA A 130 0.71 15.31 -1.05
C ALA A 130 2.23 15.49 -1.18
N ILE A 131 3.00 14.41 -1.18
CA ILE A 131 4.46 14.44 -1.35
C ILE A 131 4.83 14.66 -2.81
N MET A 132 4.27 13.88 -3.75
CA MET A 132 4.61 13.93 -5.16
C MET A 132 4.24 15.25 -5.83
N MET A 133 3.21 15.94 -5.33
CA MET A 133 2.78 17.26 -5.82
C MET A 133 3.25 18.40 -4.92
N ASN A 134 4.22 18.15 -4.01
CA ASN A 134 4.78 19.20 -3.16
C ASN A 134 5.73 20.09 -3.98
N GLU A 135 5.32 21.34 -4.19
CA GLU A 135 6.04 22.31 -5.01
C GLU A 135 7.46 22.59 -4.50
N LYS A 136 7.64 22.70 -3.17
CA LYS A 136 8.96 22.99 -2.58
C LYS A 136 9.92 21.82 -2.74
N LEU A 137 9.43 20.60 -2.52
CA LEU A 137 10.23 19.38 -2.71
C LEU A 137 10.61 19.22 -4.17
N PHE A 138 9.65 19.38 -5.08
CA PHE A 138 9.90 19.30 -6.51
C PHE A 138 10.88 20.37 -7.00
N ALA A 139 10.77 21.61 -6.51
CA ALA A 139 11.72 22.68 -6.86
C ALA A 139 13.16 22.32 -6.46
N ARG A 140 13.38 21.72 -5.29
CA ARG A 140 14.69 21.23 -4.85
C ARG A 140 15.22 20.10 -5.74
N ILE A 141 14.38 19.12 -6.06
CA ILE A 141 14.74 18.00 -6.95
C ILE A 141 15.07 18.53 -8.36
N LYS A 142 14.27 19.45 -8.88
CA LYS A 142 14.46 20.07 -10.20
C LYS A 142 15.76 20.86 -10.27
N ALA A 143 16.11 21.61 -9.24
CA ALA A 143 17.36 22.37 -9.20
C ALA A 143 18.60 21.46 -9.32
N ILE A 144 18.56 20.28 -8.72
CA ILE A 144 19.63 19.27 -8.85
C ILE A 144 19.60 18.63 -10.24
N TYR A 145 18.42 18.29 -10.74
CA TYR A 145 18.23 17.70 -12.06
C TYR A 145 18.78 18.61 -13.17
N ASP A 146 18.50 19.92 -13.12
CA ASP A 146 18.93 20.89 -14.14
C ASP A 146 20.48 20.99 -14.21
N LYS A 147 21.16 20.86 -13.06
CA LYS A 147 22.63 20.96 -12.94
C LYS A 147 23.36 19.60 -12.96
N ARG A 148 22.67 18.48 -13.15
CA ARG A 148 23.22 17.12 -12.95
C ARG A 148 24.44 16.79 -13.80
N ASN A 149 24.50 17.31 -15.03
CA ASN A 149 25.62 17.06 -15.95
C ASN A 149 26.83 17.97 -15.69
N GLU A 150 26.64 19.06 -14.92
CA GLU A 150 27.69 20.03 -14.56
C GLU A 150 28.22 19.75 -13.14
N SER A 151 27.55 18.85 -12.41
CA SER A 151 27.86 18.48 -11.02
C SER A 151 28.93 17.39 -10.95
N LYS A 152 29.48 17.17 -9.75
CA LYS A 152 30.41 16.08 -9.47
C LYS A 152 29.71 14.74 -9.18
N LEU A 153 28.47 14.56 -9.63
CA LEU A 153 27.71 13.33 -9.43
C LEU A 153 28.26 12.20 -10.33
N ASP A 154 28.31 10.99 -9.80
CA ASP A 154 28.61 9.82 -10.63
C ASP A 154 27.41 9.39 -11.49
N SER A 155 27.61 8.44 -12.39
CA SER A 155 26.58 7.99 -13.31
C SER A 155 25.36 7.37 -12.63
N GLN A 156 25.53 6.71 -11.47
CA GLN A 156 24.43 6.12 -10.71
C GLN A 156 23.62 7.22 -10.01
N GLN A 157 24.28 8.19 -9.41
CA GLN A 157 23.65 9.35 -8.79
C GLN A 157 22.83 10.15 -9.81
N ILE A 158 23.41 10.42 -11.00
CA ILE A 158 22.69 11.08 -12.10
C ILE A 158 21.43 10.30 -12.46
N ARG A 159 21.53 8.97 -12.60
CA ARG A 159 20.39 8.12 -12.91
C ARG A 159 19.30 8.19 -11.85
N VAL A 160 19.65 8.22 -10.57
CA VAL A 160 18.69 8.36 -9.45
C VAL A 160 18.00 9.72 -9.52
N VAL A 161 18.74 10.81 -9.73
CA VAL A 161 18.17 12.16 -9.91
C VAL A 161 17.18 12.20 -11.06
N GLU A 162 17.55 11.64 -12.23
CA GLU A 162 16.66 11.58 -13.40
C GLU A 162 15.38 10.77 -13.12
N LYS A 163 15.52 9.64 -12.40
CA LYS A 163 14.37 8.82 -12.03
C LYS A 163 13.41 9.60 -11.15
N TYR A 164 13.89 10.22 -10.07
CA TYR A 164 13.01 10.98 -9.17
C TYR A 164 12.37 12.16 -9.88
N TYR A 165 13.13 12.94 -10.66
CA TYR A 165 12.54 14.04 -11.43
C TYR A 165 11.40 13.55 -12.34
N LYS A 166 11.60 12.46 -13.10
CA LYS A 166 10.58 11.89 -13.96
C LYS A 166 9.38 11.36 -13.17
N ASP A 167 9.63 10.74 -12.02
CA ASP A 167 8.57 10.20 -11.17
C ASP A 167 7.68 11.35 -10.63
N PHE A 168 8.27 12.45 -10.16
CA PHE A 168 7.53 13.64 -9.74
C PHE A 168 6.71 14.25 -10.88
N VAL A 169 7.31 14.43 -12.06
CA VAL A 169 6.62 14.96 -13.24
C VAL A 169 5.42 14.07 -13.62
N ARG A 170 5.61 12.77 -13.67
CA ARG A 170 4.54 11.80 -14.01
C ARG A 170 3.42 11.77 -12.98
N ASN A 171 3.73 12.04 -11.71
CA ASN A 171 2.75 12.14 -10.65
C ASN A 171 2.17 13.55 -10.47
N GLY A 172 2.38 14.46 -11.42
CA GLY A 172 1.64 15.72 -11.50
C GLY A 172 2.33 16.93 -10.89
N ALA A 173 3.65 16.87 -10.54
CA ALA A 173 4.35 18.00 -9.94
C ALA A 173 4.34 19.27 -10.81
N ASN A 174 4.30 19.13 -12.15
CA ASN A 174 4.25 20.24 -13.11
C ASN A 174 2.82 20.70 -13.46
N LEU A 175 1.80 20.08 -12.92
CA LEU A 175 0.41 20.45 -13.22
C LEU A 175 0.01 21.73 -12.45
N SER A 176 -0.93 22.49 -13.03
CA SER A 176 -1.61 23.56 -12.29
C SER A 176 -2.41 22.98 -11.12
N LYS A 177 -2.70 23.80 -10.12
CA LYS A 177 -3.38 23.39 -8.90
C LYS A 177 -4.71 22.68 -9.18
N ASP A 178 -5.53 23.21 -10.09
CA ASP A 178 -6.81 22.62 -10.48
C ASP A 178 -6.64 21.21 -11.09
N LYS A 179 -5.59 21.04 -11.91
CA LYS A 179 -5.28 19.73 -12.50
C LYS A 179 -4.71 18.75 -11.48
N GLN A 180 -3.92 19.23 -10.51
CA GLN A 180 -3.46 18.42 -9.39
C GLN A 180 -4.63 17.94 -8.55
N ASP A 181 -5.60 18.80 -8.23
CA ASP A 181 -6.78 18.43 -7.45
C ASP A 181 -7.67 17.43 -8.20
N SER A 182 -7.79 17.59 -9.52
CA SER A 182 -8.45 16.60 -10.39
C SER A 182 -7.72 15.26 -10.38
N LEU A 183 -6.39 15.24 -10.48
CA LEU A 183 -5.57 14.02 -10.45
C LEU A 183 -5.69 13.31 -9.09
N LYS A 184 -5.63 14.04 -7.97
CA LYS A 184 -5.86 13.49 -6.63
C LYS A 184 -7.23 12.82 -6.50
N SER A 185 -8.28 13.45 -7.04
CA SER A 185 -9.62 12.85 -7.05
C SER A 185 -9.65 11.53 -7.83
N VAL A 186 -8.97 11.48 -8.98
CA VAL A 186 -8.84 10.26 -9.79
C VAL A 186 -8.05 9.18 -9.04
N ASN A 187 -6.90 9.51 -8.46
CA ASN A 187 -6.06 8.59 -7.70
C ASN A 187 -6.82 7.99 -6.51
N SER A 188 -7.58 8.81 -5.78
CA SER A 188 -8.41 8.35 -4.66
C SER A 188 -9.52 7.38 -5.11
N LYS A 189 -10.13 7.61 -6.28
CA LYS A 189 -11.12 6.68 -6.85
C LYS A 189 -10.45 5.40 -7.33
N LEU A 190 -9.31 5.52 -7.99
CA LEU A 190 -8.57 4.39 -8.53
C LEU A 190 -8.13 3.44 -7.41
N SER A 191 -7.56 3.95 -6.31
CA SER A 191 -7.13 3.12 -5.19
C SER A 191 -8.27 2.29 -4.58
N LYS A 192 -9.50 2.83 -4.54
CA LYS A 192 -10.69 2.09 -4.08
C LYS A 192 -11.13 1.04 -5.08
N LEU A 193 -11.15 1.39 -6.37
CA LEU A 193 -11.58 0.48 -7.44
C LEU A 193 -10.62 -0.70 -7.61
N GLU A 194 -9.32 -0.49 -7.46
CA GLU A 194 -8.31 -1.56 -7.50
C GLU A 194 -8.51 -2.55 -6.35
N LEU A 195 -8.77 -2.06 -5.15
CA LEU A 195 -9.10 -2.93 -4.01
C LEU A 195 -10.40 -3.71 -4.24
N GLN A 196 -11.47 -3.01 -4.68
CA GLN A 196 -12.75 -3.65 -4.95
C GLN A 196 -12.62 -4.72 -6.04
N PHE A 197 -11.86 -4.44 -7.10
CA PHE A 197 -11.58 -5.42 -8.14
C PHE A 197 -10.88 -6.66 -7.57
N GLY A 198 -9.85 -6.47 -6.74
CA GLY A 198 -9.15 -7.58 -6.09
C GLY A 198 -10.06 -8.41 -5.18
N GLN A 199 -10.93 -7.76 -4.41
CA GLN A 199 -11.91 -8.45 -3.55
C GLN A 199 -12.94 -9.23 -4.38
N ASN A 200 -13.46 -8.64 -5.45
CA ASN A 200 -14.41 -9.31 -6.35
C ASN A 200 -13.75 -10.54 -7.02
N LEU A 201 -12.52 -10.39 -7.49
CA LEU A 201 -11.77 -11.49 -8.10
C LEU A 201 -11.54 -12.63 -7.10
N LEU A 202 -11.17 -12.30 -5.86
CA LEU A 202 -10.98 -13.30 -4.80
C LEU A 202 -12.29 -14.03 -4.48
N ALA A 203 -13.39 -13.30 -4.34
CA ALA A 203 -14.70 -13.87 -4.07
C ALA A 203 -15.15 -14.81 -5.20
N GLU A 204 -15.06 -14.36 -6.46
CA GLU A 204 -15.43 -15.18 -7.62
C GLU A 204 -14.57 -16.44 -7.71
N THR A 205 -13.25 -16.31 -7.51
CA THR A 205 -12.34 -17.47 -7.53
C THR A 205 -12.70 -18.50 -6.46
N LYS A 206 -13.11 -18.04 -5.27
CA LYS A 206 -13.51 -18.91 -4.16
C LYS A 206 -14.88 -19.59 -4.39
N ASP A 207 -15.82 -18.85 -4.95
CA ASP A 207 -17.22 -19.29 -5.02
C ASP A 207 -17.53 -20.09 -6.30
N PHE A 208 -16.82 -19.83 -7.39
CA PHE A 208 -17.01 -20.54 -8.65
C PHE A 208 -16.64 -22.02 -8.55
N LYS A 209 -17.55 -22.88 -9.02
CA LYS A 209 -17.38 -24.35 -9.06
C LYS A 209 -18.04 -24.91 -10.30
N LEU A 210 -17.24 -25.49 -11.19
CA LEU A 210 -17.72 -26.28 -12.29
C LEU A 210 -17.74 -27.75 -11.87
N ILE A 211 -18.94 -28.31 -11.68
CA ILE A 211 -19.11 -29.74 -11.39
C ILE A 211 -19.39 -30.47 -12.70
N VAL A 212 -18.57 -31.47 -12.99
CA VAL A 212 -18.73 -32.38 -14.13
C VAL A 212 -19.24 -33.71 -13.62
N ASP A 213 -20.36 -34.18 -14.16
CA ASP A 213 -21.06 -35.40 -13.74
C ASP A 213 -20.69 -36.63 -14.58
N LYS A 214 -20.25 -36.42 -15.84
CA LYS A 214 -20.01 -37.51 -16.80
C LYS A 214 -18.54 -37.62 -17.11
N LYS A 215 -18.01 -38.85 -17.10
CA LYS A 215 -16.60 -39.11 -17.39
C LYS A 215 -16.21 -38.76 -18.84
N GLU A 216 -17.16 -38.90 -19.75
CA GLU A 216 -16.98 -38.57 -21.16
C GLU A 216 -16.63 -37.08 -21.39
N ASP A 217 -17.13 -36.19 -20.53
CA ASP A 217 -16.89 -34.75 -20.57
C ASP A 217 -15.47 -34.37 -20.15
N LEU A 218 -14.70 -35.32 -19.59
CA LEU A 218 -13.30 -35.12 -19.19
C LEU A 218 -12.31 -35.45 -20.32
N GLU A 219 -12.80 -35.85 -21.50
CA GLU A 219 -11.95 -36.25 -22.60
C GLU A 219 -10.93 -35.15 -22.96
N GLY A 220 -9.67 -35.56 -23.09
CA GLY A 220 -8.55 -34.68 -23.41
C GLY A 220 -7.79 -34.16 -22.19
N LEU A 221 -8.40 -34.16 -21.01
CA LEU A 221 -7.71 -33.71 -19.79
C LEU A 221 -6.58 -34.66 -19.38
N PRO A 222 -5.45 -34.13 -18.85
CA PRO A 222 -4.43 -34.94 -18.21
C PRO A 222 -4.98 -35.72 -17.01
N GLN A 223 -4.51 -36.96 -16.81
CA GLN A 223 -4.99 -37.81 -15.69
C GLN A 223 -4.81 -37.12 -14.33
N ALA A 224 -3.67 -36.45 -14.11
CA ALA A 224 -3.44 -35.72 -12.86
C ALA A 224 -4.48 -34.62 -12.59
N SER A 225 -5.00 -33.96 -13.63
CA SER A 225 -6.06 -32.95 -13.48
C SER A 225 -7.41 -33.61 -13.16
N ILE A 226 -7.67 -34.77 -13.73
CA ILE A 226 -8.89 -35.56 -13.45
C ILE A 226 -8.86 -36.05 -11.99
N ASP A 227 -7.74 -36.58 -11.53
CA ASP A 227 -7.57 -37.08 -10.17
C ASP A 227 -7.72 -35.98 -9.12
N ALA A 228 -7.09 -34.82 -9.37
CA ALA A 228 -7.22 -33.63 -8.51
C ALA A 228 -8.66 -33.11 -8.45
N ALA A 229 -9.38 -33.10 -9.58
CA ALA A 229 -10.77 -32.69 -9.65
C ALA A 229 -11.71 -33.68 -8.93
N ALA A 230 -11.41 -34.99 -8.96
CA ALA A 230 -12.15 -36.00 -8.23
C ALA A 230 -11.98 -35.84 -6.70
N GLU A 231 -10.75 -35.58 -6.23
CA GLU A 231 -10.47 -35.33 -4.81
C GLU A 231 -11.14 -34.03 -4.33
N ALA A 232 -11.06 -32.96 -5.10
CA ALA A 232 -11.75 -31.69 -4.79
C ALA A 232 -13.29 -31.88 -4.73
N ALA A 233 -13.86 -32.70 -5.60
CA ALA A 233 -15.30 -33.04 -5.55
C ALA A 233 -15.65 -33.82 -4.29
N LYS A 234 -14.82 -34.78 -3.90
CA LYS A 234 -15.01 -35.58 -2.68
C LYS A 234 -14.95 -34.72 -1.43
N GLU A 235 -13.96 -33.80 -1.33
CA GLU A 235 -13.86 -32.83 -0.24
C GLU A 235 -15.08 -31.92 -0.16
N ALA A 236 -15.67 -31.56 -1.30
CA ALA A 236 -16.90 -30.79 -1.40
C ALA A 236 -18.19 -31.60 -1.19
N GLY A 237 -18.09 -32.90 -0.78
CA GLY A 237 -19.24 -33.76 -0.59
C GLY A 237 -19.97 -34.20 -1.87
N LYS A 238 -19.24 -34.19 -3.01
CA LYS A 238 -19.74 -34.58 -4.34
C LYS A 238 -19.01 -35.80 -4.90
N GLU A 239 -18.85 -36.83 -4.07
CA GLU A 239 -18.16 -38.06 -4.46
C GLU A 239 -18.74 -38.67 -5.76
N GLY A 240 -17.85 -39.17 -6.61
CA GLY A 240 -18.22 -39.71 -7.93
C GLY A 240 -18.34 -38.65 -9.05
N LYS A 241 -18.05 -37.38 -8.76
CA LYS A 241 -18.03 -36.28 -9.70
C LYS A 241 -16.63 -35.65 -9.76
N TRP A 242 -16.46 -34.63 -10.61
CA TRP A 242 -15.23 -33.87 -10.76
C TRP A 242 -15.53 -32.39 -10.56
N LEU A 243 -14.76 -31.74 -9.69
CA LEU A 243 -14.92 -30.32 -9.40
C LEU A 243 -13.71 -29.53 -9.91
N PHE A 244 -13.98 -28.58 -10.80
CA PHE A 244 -12.98 -27.63 -11.30
C PHE A 244 -13.27 -26.24 -10.76
N THR A 245 -12.19 -25.49 -10.46
CA THR A 245 -12.24 -24.14 -9.91
C THR A 245 -11.51 -23.15 -10.83
N LEU A 246 -11.57 -21.84 -10.51
CA LEU A 246 -10.81 -20.81 -11.21
C LEU A 246 -9.33 -20.75 -10.78
N ASP A 247 -8.89 -21.59 -9.86
CA ASP A 247 -7.48 -21.68 -9.50
C ASP A 247 -6.66 -22.15 -10.70
N LYS A 248 -5.53 -21.49 -10.93
CA LYS A 248 -4.70 -21.73 -12.12
C LYS A 248 -4.36 -23.20 -12.39
N PRO A 249 -4.03 -24.04 -11.38
CA PRO A 249 -3.77 -25.46 -11.60
C PRO A 249 -5.00 -26.25 -12.10
N SER A 250 -6.21 -25.80 -11.78
CA SER A 250 -7.47 -26.38 -12.25
C SER A 250 -7.90 -25.80 -13.58
N LEU A 251 -7.97 -24.47 -13.68
CA LEU A 251 -8.45 -23.72 -14.84
C LEU A 251 -7.60 -23.92 -16.09
N ILE A 252 -6.28 -23.72 -15.98
CA ILE A 252 -5.41 -23.68 -17.17
C ILE A 252 -5.39 -25.03 -17.90
N PRO A 253 -5.17 -26.17 -17.26
CA PRO A 253 -5.26 -27.47 -17.94
C PRO A 253 -6.63 -27.74 -18.54
N PHE A 254 -7.71 -27.30 -17.86
CA PHE A 254 -9.07 -27.48 -18.38
C PHE A 254 -9.25 -26.72 -19.70
N LEU A 255 -8.86 -25.44 -19.75
CA LEU A 255 -8.95 -24.62 -20.96
C LEU A 255 -8.07 -25.14 -22.09
N GLN A 256 -6.89 -25.70 -21.78
CA GLN A 256 -5.93 -26.16 -22.77
C GLN A 256 -6.29 -27.54 -23.38
N TYR A 257 -6.82 -28.45 -22.57
CA TYR A 257 -6.89 -29.86 -22.95
C TYR A 257 -8.30 -30.43 -23.02
N ALA A 258 -9.30 -29.90 -22.28
CA ALA A 258 -10.67 -30.42 -22.33
C ALA A 258 -11.21 -30.34 -23.77
N LYS A 259 -11.72 -31.45 -24.32
CA LYS A 259 -12.33 -31.47 -25.66
C LYS A 259 -13.73 -30.85 -25.65
N ASN A 260 -14.47 -30.93 -24.53
CA ASN A 260 -15.80 -30.37 -24.41
C ASN A 260 -15.75 -28.83 -24.44
N ARG A 261 -16.15 -28.25 -25.58
CA ARG A 261 -16.11 -26.80 -25.83
C ARG A 261 -17.10 -26.04 -24.94
N GLU A 262 -18.27 -26.61 -24.69
CA GLU A 262 -19.31 -25.96 -23.86
C GLU A 262 -18.85 -25.83 -22.39
N LEU A 263 -18.16 -26.84 -21.89
CA LEU A 263 -17.58 -26.77 -20.54
C LEU A 263 -16.39 -25.80 -20.47
N ARG A 264 -15.58 -25.69 -21.56
CA ARG A 264 -14.52 -24.65 -21.60
C ARG A 264 -15.10 -23.23 -21.65
N GLU A 265 -16.25 -23.03 -22.26
CA GLU A 265 -16.94 -21.74 -22.26
C GLU A 265 -17.54 -21.43 -20.88
N LYS A 266 -18.01 -22.46 -20.20
CA LYS A 266 -18.68 -22.32 -18.90
C LYS A 266 -17.71 -22.01 -17.76
N ILE A 267 -16.50 -22.56 -17.77
CA ILE A 267 -15.46 -22.30 -16.79
C ILE A 267 -14.82 -20.93 -17.01
#